data_f2f20758dc2c72d2fa2e98f98b6cbc35
#
_entry.id   f2f20758dc2c72d2fa2e98f98b6cbc35
#
_cell.length_a   1.000
_cell.length_b   1.000
_cell.length_c   1.000
_cell.angle_alpha   90.00
_cell.angle_beta   90.00
_cell.angle_gamma   90.00
#
_symmetry.space_group_name_H-M   'P 1'
#
loop_
_entity.id
_entity.type
_entity.pdbx_description
1 polymer ?
#
loop_
_entity_poly.entity_id
_entity_poly.type
_entity_poly.pdbx_seq_one_letter_code
_entity_poly.pdbx_strand_id
1 'polypeptide(L)'
;EAEALKPQLLTDRRTLHRDPEVGPSLPHTAAYVTERLTALGYTPRPLAGGVVADITGEDTGRCVLLRADMDALRVREATGLDFQSENGAMHACGHDMHAAMLLGAAALLKRHQADLKGTVRLVFQPDEEGFTGAKSMLAAGVLKDAPTPKAALALHVNSGTPSGMVLCGRGTFMAGCTLFRVSVRGTGCHGAMPETGVDPINIAAHIYLSLQELTAREISAKKPAVVTVGRFQGGQAPNIIPEEAVLEGTIRTFDRELSARIMERIRVIAENTAAAFRGSSHLEEIASAPPLVNDPALMEQVAGWAEELAGKERVYRLDQGGMGSEDFASFTYELPCAYLLLGAGTPQEDPRYGKPMHNEAVVFNEDVLPTGAALHTLFALRMLAQET
;
A
#
# COMPACT_ATOMS: atom_id res chain seq x y z
N GLU A 1 -21.35 19.66 -3.63
CA GLU A 1 -20.75 19.63 -4.98
C GLU A 1 -20.20 18.25 -5.32
N ALA A 2 -19.52 17.56 -4.40
CA ALA A 2 -19.00 16.19 -4.65
C ALA A 2 -20.11 15.21 -5.02
N GLU A 3 -21.28 15.26 -4.38
CA GLU A 3 -22.42 14.43 -4.72
C GLU A 3 -22.88 14.60 -6.18
N ALA A 4 -22.77 15.78 -6.74
CA ALA A 4 -23.10 16.03 -8.14
C ALA A 4 -22.12 15.34 -9.12
N LEU A 5 -20.94 14.92 -8.65
CA LEU A 5 -19.96 14.17 -9.45
C LEU A 5 -20.18 12.65 -9.39
N LYS A 6 -21.09 12.15 -8.56
CA LYS A 6 -21.31 10.71 -8.37
C LYS A 6 -21.46 9.92 -9.67
N PRO A 7 -22.23 10.35 -10.68
CA PRO A 7 -22.32 9.61 -11.95
C PRO A 7 -20.97 9.45 -12.65
N GLN A 8 -20.13 10.50 -12.61
CA GLN A 8 -18.81 10.47 -13.22
C GLN A 8 -17.83 9.61 -12.40
N LEU A 9 -17.87 9.71 -11.07
CA LEU A 9 -17.07 8.88 -10.18
C LEU A 9 -17.36 7.39 -10.36
N LEU A 10 -18.64 7.03 -10.53
CA LEU A 10 -19.05 5.66 -10.85
C LEU A 10 -18.48 5.21 -12.20
N THR A 11 -18.53 6.08 -13.21
CA THR A 11 -17.97 5.80 -14.54
C THR A 11 -16.46 5.57 -14.45
N ASP A 12 -15.74 6.48 -13.80
CA ASP A 12 -14.28 6.40 -13.64
C ASP A 12 -13.89 5.11 -12.90
N ARG A 13 -14.52 4.82 -11.75
CA ARG A 13 -14.28 3.61 -10.97
C ARG A 13 -14.54 2.34 -11.77
N ARG A 14 -15.70 2.22 -12.42
CA ARG A 14 -16.10 1.01 -13.15
C ARG A 14 -15.28 0.79 -14.42
N THR A 15 -14.78 1.87 -15.04
CA THR A 15 -13.86 1.77 -16.18
C THR A 15 -12.53 1.17 -15.76
N LEU A 16 -11.93 1.66 -14.67
CA LEU A 16 -10.70 1.14 -14.10
C LEU A 16 -10.88 -0.31 -13.63
N HIS A 17 -12.01 -0.63 -13.01
CA HIS A 17 -12.30 -1.96 -12.47
C HIS A 17 -12.38 -3.05 -13.55
N ARG A 18 -12.85 -2.72 -14.76
CA ARG A 18 -12.99 -3.68 -15.86
C ARG A 18 -11.66 -4.12 -16.48
N ASP A 19 -10.64 -3.28 -16.41
CA ASP A 19 -9.33 -3.54 -17.02
C ASP A 19 -8.20 -3.30 -16.02
N PRO A 20 -8.17 -4.08 -14.90
CA PRO A 20 -7.18 -3.93 -13.86
C PRO A 20 -5.81 -4.42 -14.33
N GLU A 21 -4.78 -3.65 -14.01
CA GLU A 21 -3.39 -3.95 -14.32
C GLU A 21 -2.58 -4.13 -13.05
N VAL A 22 -1.54 -4.97 -13.09
CA VAL A 22 -0.76 -5.38 -11.90
C VAL A 22 0.70 -4.95 -12.02
N GLY A 23 1.25 -4.42 -10.94
CA GLY A 23 2.67 -4.12 -10.81
C GLY A 23 3.06 -2.70 -11.28
N PRO A 24 4.33 -2.48 -11.67
CA PRO A 24 4.85 -1.13 -11.89
C PRO A 24 4.52 -0.53 -13.26
N SER A 25 3.97 -1.31 -14.18
CA SER A 25 3.61 -0.86 -15.54
C SER A 25 2.13 -1.05 -15.78
N LEU A 26 1.39 0.07 -15.83
CA LEU A 26 -0.07 0.13 -15.93
C LEU A 26 -0.47 1.02 -17.13
N PRO A 27 -0.15 0.64 -18.37
CA PRO A 27 -0.31 1.51 -19.52
C PRO A 27 -1.76 1.93 -19.79
N HIS A 28 -2.74 1.06 -19.61
CA HIS A 28 -4.15 1.39 -19.84
C HIS A 28 -4.71 2.28 -18.74
N THR A 29 -4.42 1.94 -17.48
CA THR A 29 -4.80 2.72 -16.30
C THR A 29 -4.20 4.13 -16.35
N ALA A 30 -2.89 4.23 -16.64
CA ALA A 30 -2.19 5.51 -16.75
C ALA A 30 -2.71 6.35 -17.93
N ALA A 31 -3.03 5.71 -19.07
CA ALA A 31 -3.64 6.39 -20.22
C ALA A 31 -5.03 6.96 -19.86
N TYR A 32 -5.88 6.15 -19.20
CA TYR A 32 -7.20 6.60 -18.75
C TYR A 32 -7.10 7.79 -17.80
N VAL A 33 -6.26 7.71 -16.76
CA VAL A 33 -6.05 8.80 -15.80
C VAL A 33 -5.54 10.07 -16.52
N THR A 34 -4.59 9.91 -17.45
CA THR A 34 -4.05 11.02 -18.25
C THR A 34 -5.14 11.68 -19.10
N GLU A 35 -5.97 10.90 -19.79
CA GLU A 35 -7.09 11.40 -20.57
C GLU A 35 -8.08 12.20 -19.71
N ARG A 36 -8.48 11.63 -18.55
CA ARG A 36 -9.42 12.26 -17.62
C ARG A 36 -8.88 13.60 -17.08
N LEU A 37 -7.61 13.64 -16.65
CA LEU A 37 -6.96 14.87 -16.18
C LEU A 37 -6.83 15.92 -17.29
N THR A 38 -6.49 15.48 -18.50
CA THR A 38 -6.40 16.39 -19.67
C THR A 38 -7.76 16.99 -20.01
N ALA A 39 -8.83 16.19 -19.98
CA ALA A 39 -10.20 16.67 -20.20
C ALA A 39 -10.65 17.69 -19.12
N LEU A 40 -10.11 17.61 -17.91
CA LEU A 40 -10.31 18.58 -16.85
C LEU A 40 -9.43 19.84 -17.00
N GLY A 41 -8.53 19.89 -18.01
CA GLY A 41 -7.65 21.03 -18.28
C GLY A 41 -6.38 21.03 -17.41
N TYR A 42 -5.92 19.86 -16.94
CA TYR A 42 -4.59 19.66 -16.38
C TYR A 42 -3.56 19.36 -17.47
N THR A 43 -2.28 19.44 -17.11
CA THR A 43 -1.17 18.99 -17.94
C THR A 43 -0.48 17.82 -17.22
N PRO A 44 -1.03 16.59 -17.33
CA PRO A 44 -0.46 15.44 -16.67
C PRO A 44 0.86 15.03 -17.31
N ARG A 45 1.78 14.49 -16.48
CA ARG A 45 3.06 13.95 -16.92
C ARG A 45 3.28 12.55 -16.35
N PRO A 46 3.91 11.64 -17.11
CA PRO A 46 4.31 10.35 -16.57
C PRO A 46 5.48 10.51 -15.59
N LEU A 47 5.51 9.70 -14.53
CA LEU A 47 6.60 9.63 -13.59
C LEU A 47 6.71 8.23 -12.98
N ALA A 48 7.79 7.51 -13.25
CA ALA A 48 8.06 6.18 -12.69
C ALA A 48 6.87 5.19 -12.82
N GLY A 49 6.23 5.14 -13.98
CA GLY A 49 5.06 4.28 -14.25
C GLY A 49 3.73 4.87 -13.79
N GLY A 50 3.74 5.94 -12.99
CA GLY A 50 2.56 6.66 -12.55
C GLY A 50 2.28 7.94 -13.33
N VAL A 51 1.27 8.70 -12.88
CA VAL A 51 0.84 9.97 -13.48
C VAL A 51 0.85 11.06 -12.41
N VAL A 52 1.43 12.21 -12.74
CA VAL A 52 1.48 13.39 -11.87
C VAL A 52 0.88 14.59 -12.60
N ALA A 53 0.07 15.37 -11.90
CA ALA A 53 -0.46 16.63 -12.42
C ALA A 53 -0.52 17.68 -11.31
N ASP A 54 -0.18 18.91 -11.64
CA ASP A 54 -0.22 20.04 -10.71
C ASP A 54 -1.36 21.01 -11.10
N ILE A 55 -1.99 21.61 -10.11
CA ILE A 55 -2.91 22.73 -10.28
C ILE A 55 -2.51 23.84 -9.32
N THR A 56 -2.34 25.04 -9.84
CA THR A 56 -1.96 26.22 -9.09
C THR A 56 -3.05 27.28 -9.19
N GLY A 57 -3.46 27.84 -8.06
CA GLY A 57 -4.27 29.04 -7.98
C GLY A 57 -3.40 30.29 -7.81
N GLU A 58 -3.48 30.97 -6.66
CA GLU A 58 -2.52 32.02 -6.31
C GLU A 58 -1.13 31.42 -6.09
N ASP A 59 -0.11 31.91 -6.77
CA ASP A 59 1.27 31.42 -6.60
C ASP A 59 1.90 31.97 -5.32
N THR A 60 1.69 31.23 -4.24
CA THR A 60 2.26 31.52 -2.92
C THR A 60 3.54 30.74 -2.63
N GLY A 61 4.00 29.91 -3.57
CA GLY A 61 5.10 28.94 -3.37
C GLY A 61 4.74 27.76 -2.45
N ARG A 62 3.52 27.70 -1.92
CA ARG A 62 3.03 26.56 -1.10
C ARG A 62 2.57 25.42 -2.00
N CYS A 63 2.78 24.19 -1.52
CA CYS A 63 2.33 23.00 -2.23
C CYS A 63 1.88 21.93 -1.24
N VAL A 64 0.85 21.18 -1.61
CA VAL A 64 0.40 19.94 -0.96
C VAL A 64 0.29 18.82 -1.98
N LEU A 65 0.41 17.57 -1.52
CA LEU A 65 0.33 16.39 -2.37
C LEU A 65 -0.90 15.55 -1.98
N LEU A 66 -1.64 15.12 -2.98
CA LEU A 66 -2.72 14.15 -2.86
C LEU A 66 -2.33 12.88 -3.62
N ARG A 67 -2.43 11.70 -2.99
CA ARG A 67 -2.03 10.43 -3.60
C ARG A 67 -3.22 9.48 -3.70
N ALA A 68 -3.31 8.78 -4.82
CA ALA A 68 -4.03 7.53 -4.98
C ALA A 68 -3.11 6.49 -5.63
N ASP A 69 -3.15 5.26 -5.14
CA ASP A 69 -2.63 4.11 -5.84
C ASP A 69 -3.59 3.70 -6.97
N MET A 70 -3.12 2.90 -7.93
CA MET A 70 -3.94 2.52 -9.09
C MET A 70 -3.64 1.13 -9.66
N ASP A 71 -2.78 0.35 -9.01
CA ASP A 71 -2.51 -1.04 -9.40
C ASP A 71 -3.56 -2.01 -8.85
N ALA A 72 -3.54 -3.24 -9.35
CA ALA A 72 -4.45 -4.31 -8.99
C ALA A 72 -3.69 -5.57 -8.58
N LEU A 73 -4.43 -6.60 -8.18
CA LEU A 73 -3.91 -7.89 -7.74
C LEU A 73 -4.15 -8.99 -8.77
N ARG A 74 -3.28 -10.00 -8.78
CA ARG A 74 -3.46 -11.25 -9.56
C ARG A 74 -4.49 -12.15 -8.86
N VAL A 75 -5.74 -11.69 -8.81
CA VAL A 75 -6.89 -12.39 -8.25
C VAL A 75 -7.93 -12.52 -9.34
N ARG A 76 -8.41 -13.75 -9.59
CA ARG A 76 -9.52 -13.95 -10.52
C ARG A 76 -10.82 -13.53 -9.82
N GLU A 77 -11.45 -12.50 -10.34
CA GLU A 77 -12.66 -11.96 -9.75
C GLU A 77 -13.85 -12.92 -9.81
N ALA A 78 -14.61 -12.96 -8.71
CA ALA A 78 -15.82 -13.78 -8.54
C ALA A 78 -16.96 -12.99 -7.86
N THR A 79 -17.02 -11.68 -8.09
CA THR A 79 -18.03 -10.78 -7.49
C THR A 79 -19.40 -10.89 -8.11
N GLY A 80 -19.48 -11.24 -9.40
CA GLY A 80 -20.73 -11.26 -10.18
C GLY A 80 -21.25 -9.85 -10.52
N LEU A 81 -20.42 -8.81 -10.40
CA LEU A 81 -20.78 -7.44 -10.81
C LEU A 81 -20.86 -7.36 -12.36
N ASP A 82 -21.72 -6.49 -12.87
CA ASP A 82 -21.89 -6.23 -14.30
C ASP A 82 -20.68 -5.54 -14.97
N PHE A 83 -19.75 -5.07 -14.14
CA PHE A 83 -18.46 -4.48 -14.53
C PHE A 83 -17.25 -5.28 -13.98
N GLN A 84 -17.46 -6.54 -13.59
CA GLN A 84 -16.37 -7.40 -13.10
C GLN A 84 -15.29 -7.56 -14.16
N SER A 85 -14.03 -7.71 -13.70
CA SER A 85 -12.88 -7.98 -14.54
C SER A 85 -12.87 -9.41 -15.11
N GLU A 86 -12.39 -9.55 -16.35
CA GLU A 86 -12.25 -10.86 -17.01
C GLU A 86 -10.79 -11.19 -17.36
N ASN A 87 -9.82 -10.30 -17.08
CA ASN A 87 -8.43 -10.44 -17.49
C ASN A 87 -7.53 -11.24 -16.52
N GLY A 88 -8.11 -11.76 -15.42
CA GLY A 88 -7.39 -12.54 -14.41
C GLY A 88 -6.73 -11.69 -13.32
N ALA A 89 -6.95 -10.38 -13.32
CA ALA A 89 -6.62 -9.47 -12.25
C ALA A 89 -7.89 -8.86 -11.64
N MET A 90 -7.80 -8.24 -10.47
CA MET A 90 -8.94 -7.61 -9.78
C MET A 90 -8.45 -6.48 -8.89
N HIS A 91 -9.20 -5.37 -8.85
CA HIS A 91 -9.03 -4.34 -7.83
C HIS A 91 -9.59 -4.80 -6.46
N ALA A 92 -9.03 -5.90 -5.93
CA ALA A 92 -9.47 -6.50 -4.67
C ALA A 92 -9.02 -5.72 -3.43
N CYS A 93 -8.24 -4.66 -3.60
CA CYS A 93 -7.86 -3.69 -2.57
C CYS A 93 -8.59 -2.33 -2.71
N GLY A 94 -9.34 -2.13 -3.81
CA GLY A 94 -10.14 -0.92 -4.03
C GLY A 94 -9.38 0.27 -4.62
N HIS A 95 -8.22 0.06 -5.24
CA HIS A 95 -7.40 1.13 -5.82
C HIS A 95 -8.10 1.84 -6.99
N ASP A 96 -9.02 1.18 -7.67
CA ASP A 96 -9.96 1.79 -8.64
C ASP A 96 -10.84 2.88 -8.00
N MET A 97 -11.28 2.67 -6.75
CA MET A 97 -12.01 3.67 -5.99
C MET A 97 -11.11 4.84 -5.59
N HIS A 98 -9.86 4.56 -5.18
CA HIS A 98 -8.90 5.60 -4.80
C HIS A 98 -8.59 6.52 -5.98
N ALA A 99 -8.28 5.94 -7.15
CA ALA A 99 -8.04 6.69 -8.38
C ALA A 99 -9.28 7.50 -8.79
N ALA A 100 -10.49 6.93 -8.72
CA ALA A 100 -11.73 7.64 -9.02
C ALA A 100 -11.98 8.80 -8.05
N MET A 101 -11.75 8.61 -6.74
CA MET A 101 -11.88 9.67 -5.73
C MET A 101 -10.90 10.82 -5.99
N LEU A 102 -9.64 10.53 -6.37
CA LEU A 102 -8.66 11.56 -6.68
C LEU A 102 -8.97 12.27 -8.00
N LEU A 103 -9.52 11.59 -9.02
CA LEU A 103 -10.05 12.22 -10.23
C LEU A 103 -11.23 13.15 -9.92
N GLY A 104 -12.11 12.73 -9.00
CA GLY A 104 -13.19 13.60 -8.50
C GLY A 104 -12.68 14.83 -7.77
N ALA A 105 -11.65 14.65 -6.93
CA ALA A 105 -10.98 15.78 -6.27
C ALA A 105 -10.34 16.72 -7.30
N ALA A 106 -9.72 16.18 -8.36
CA ALA A 106 -9.19 16.99 -9.46
C ALA A 106 -10.30 17.85 -10.10
N ALA A 107 -11.48 17.28 -10.35
CA ALA A 107 -12.60 18.03 -10.90
C ALA A 107 -13.08 19.15 -9.95
N LEU A 108 -13.15 18.89 -8.65
CA LEU A 108 -13.53 19.90 -7.64
C LEU A 108 -12.47 21.00 -7.53
N LEU A 109 -11.20 20.63 -7.43
CA LEU A 109 -10.09 21.57 -7.35
C LEU A 109 -10.02 22.48 -8.58
N LYS A 110 -10.35 21.94 -9.76
CA LYS A 110 -10.42 22.75 -10.98
C LYS A 110 -11.52 23.81 -10.93
N ARG A 111 -12.68 23.49 -10.35
CA ARG A 111 -13.77 24.46 -10.15
C ARG A 111 -13.38 25.55 -9.12
N HIS A 112 -12.60 25.17 -8.11
CA HIS A 112 -12.13 26.05 -7.04
C HIS A 112 -10.70 26.55 -7.25
N GLN A 113 -10.18 26.51 -8.50
CA GLN A 113 -8.80 26.88 -8.77
C GLN A 113 -8.48 28.32 -8.30
N ALA A 114 -9.41 29.24 -8.42
CA ALA A 114 -9.24 30.63 -7.98
C ALA A 114 -9.14 30.77 -6.44
N ASP A 115 -9.67 29.81 -5.70
CA ASP A 115 -9.65 29.81 -4.23
C ASP A 115 -8.37 29.16 -3.65
N LEU A 116 -7.58 28.48 -4.50
CA LEU A 116 -6.34 27.81 -4.08
C LEU A 116 -5.25 28.85 -3.80
N LYS A 117 -4.69 28.81 -2.60
CA LYS A 117 -3.54 29.64 -2.19
C LYS A 117 -2.23 28.88 -2.29
N GLY A 118 -1.93 28.36 -3.47
CA GLY A 118 -0.76 27.53 -3.76
C GLY A 118 -1.03 26.48 -4.81
N THR A 119 -0.23 25.42 -4.79
CA THR A 119 -0.26 24.31 -5.74
C THR A 119 -0.76 23.05 -5.06
N VAL A 120 -1.59 22.27 -5.77
CA VAL A 120 -1.94 20.89 -5.40
C VAL A 120 -1.30 19.96 -6.40
N ARG A 121 -0.45 19.05 -5.92
CA ARG A 121 0.14 17.97 -6.71
C ARG A 121 -0.68 16.72 -6.57
N LEU A 122 -1.25 16.24 -7.66
CA LEU A 122 -1.99 14.99 -7.77
C LEU A 122 -1.01 13.89 -8.20
N VAL A 123 -0.98 12.79 -7.46
CA VAL A 123 -0.08 11.65 -7.70
C VAL A 123 -0.91 10.38 -7.81
N PHE A 124 -0.92 9.79 -8.99
CA PHE A 124 -1.50 8.48 -9.26
C PHE A 124 -0.35 7.48 -9.33
N GLN A 125 -0.24 6.64 -8.29
CA GLN A 125 0.92 5.79 -8.04
C GLN A 125 0.67 4.36 -8.51
N PRO A 126 1.60 3.71 -9.24
CA PRO A 126 1.58 2.28 -9.53
C PRO A 126 2.19 1.46 -8.39
N ASP A 127 2.02 0.13 -8.44
CA ASP A 127 2.79 -0.88 -7.70
C ASP A 127 2.83 -0.66 -6.17
N GLU A 128 1.68 -0.34 -5.59
CA GLU A 128 1.53 -0.29 -4.14
C GLU A 128 1.69 -1.70 -3.56
N GLU A 129 1.01 -2.69 -4.15
CA GLU A 129 1.00 -4.09 -3.72
C GLU A 129 2.39 -4.78 -3.85
N GLY A 130 3.25 -4.24 -4.71
CA GLY A 130 4.66 -4.64 -4.83
C GLY A 130 5.61 -3.92 -3.88
N PHE A 131 5.17 -2.90 -3.15
CA PHE A 131 5.97 -2.03 -2.27
C PHE A 131 7.13 -1.32 -2.99
N THR A 132 6.99 -1.05 -4.29
CA THR A 132 8.03 -0.39 -5.07
C THR A 132 7.59 0.95 -5.65
N GLY A 133 6.29 1.18 -5.80
CA GLY A 133 5.73 2.36 -6.47
C GLY A 133 6.10 3.68 -5.80
N ALA A 134 5.84 3.81 -4.50
CA ALA A 134 6.18 5.02 -3.74
C ALA A 134 7.69 5.32 -3.78
N LYS A 135 8.53 4.31 -3.55
CA LYS A 135 9.99 4.46 -3.61
C LYS A 135 10.47 4.91 -4.99
N SER A 136 9.90 4.33 -6.05
CA SER A 136 10.23 4.68 -7.44
C SER A 136 9.84 6.12 -7.77
N MET A 137 8.66 6.57 -7.35
CA MET A 137 8.21 7.95 -7.56
C MET A 137 9.03 8.96 -6.74
N LEU A 138 9.40 8.63 -5.48
CA LEU A 138 10.29 9.44 -4.65
C LEU A 138 11.68 9.56 -5.28
N ALA A 139 12.25 8.46 -5.75
CA ALA A 139 13.54 8.44 -6.44
C ALA A 139 13.51 9.25 -7.75
N ALA A 140 12.39 9.19 -8.48
CA ALA A 140 12.16 10.00 -9.68
C ALA A 140 11.89 11.48 -9.40
N GLY A 141 11.84 11.90 -8.13
CA GLY A 141 11.78 13.30 -7.74
C GLY A 141 10.38 13.89 -7.58
N VAL A 142 9.34 13.10 -7.34
CA VAL A 142 7.95 13.59 -7.15
C VAL A 142 7.84 14.69 -6.08
N LEU A 143 8.74 14.73 -5.09
CA LEU A 143 8.81 15.76 -4.06
C LEU A 143 9.82 16.87 -4.36
N LYS A 144 10.66 16.74 -5.41
CA LYS A 144 11.77 17.66 -5.66
C LYS A 144 11.40 18.79 -6.62
N ASP A 145 10.41 18.57 -7.49
CA ASP A 145 9.95 19.60 -8.42
C ASP A 145 9.29 20.75 -7.65
N ALA A 146 9.65 21.98 -8.01
CA ALA A 146 9.04 23.15 -7.39
C ALA A 146 7.61 23.39 -7.89
N PRO A 147 6.68 23.85 -7.02
CA PRO A 147 6.87 24.02 -5.59
C PRO A 147 6.87 22.67 -4.83
N THR A 148 7.76 22.55 -3.83
CA THR A 148 7.93 21.34 -3.04
C THR A 148 6.74 21.13 -2.09
N PRO A 149 6.07 19.96 -2.10
CA PRO A 149 5.01 19.66 -1.17
C PRO A 149 5.46 19.73 0.30
N LYS A 150 4.62 20.31 1.16
CA LYS A 150 4.87 20.45 2.61
C LYS A 150 4.02 19.51 3.46
N ALA A 151 2.99 18.94 2.88
CA ALA A 151 2.14 17.91 3.49
C ALA A 151 1.54 17.02 2.40
N ALA A 152 1.19 15.79 2.76
CA ALA A 152 0.53 14.87 1.85
C ALA A 152 -0.67 14.18 2.50
N LEU A 153 -1.66 13.83 1.66
CA LEU A 153 -2.82 13.03 2.04
C LEU A 153 -2.95 11.83 1.11
N ALA A 154 -3.26 10.67 1.68
CA ALA A 154 -3.78 9.51 0.98
C ALA A 154 -5.01 8.96 1.70
N LEU A 155 -5.93 8.36 0.95
CA LEU A 155 -7.13 7.69 1.46
C LEU A 155 -7.13 6.25 0.99
N HIS A 156 -7.58 5.33 1.85
CA HIS A 156 -7.81 3.95 1.48
C HIS A 156 -9.22 3.51 1.88
N VAL A 157 -9.94 2.86 0.98
CA VAL A 157 -11.24 2.26 1.31
C VAL A 157 -11.04 1.04 2.21
N ASN A 158 -11.96 0.83 3.15
CA ASN A 158 -11.86 -0.30 4.07
C ASN A 158 -13.16 -1.12 4.06
N SER A 159 -13.05 -2.35 3.59
CA SER A 159 -14.16 -3.32 3.68
C SER A 159 -14.39 -3.75 5.13
N GLY A 160 -15.64 -3.98 5.51
CA GLY A 160 -16.00 -4.35 6.88
C GLY A 160 -16.11 -3.18 7.86
N THR A 161 -15.94 -1.94 7.36
CA THR A 161 -16.23 -0.69 8.10
C THR A 161 -17.49 -0.04 7.53
N PRO A 162 -18.40 0.48 8.35
CA PRO A 162 -19.62 1.14 7.88
C PRO A 162 -19.34 2.22 6.84
N SER A 163 -20.19 2.29 5.83
CA SER A 163 -20.04 3.20 4.70
C SER A 163 -19.94 4.66 5.12
N GLY A 164 -18.91 5.36 4.63
CA GLY A 164 -18.67 6.77 4.92
C GLY A 164 -18.09 7.06 6.33
N MET A 165 -17.78 6.03 7.11
CA MET A 165 -17.02 6.20 8.35
C MET A 165 -15.55 6.48 8.01
N VAL A 166 -14.97 7.50 8.67
CA VAL A 166 -13.57 7.89 8.47
C VAL A 166 -12.76 7.48 9.70
N LEU A 167 -11.72 6.68 9.49
CA LEU A 167 -10.84 6.24 10.56
C LEU A 167 -9.52 7.02 10.50
N CYS A 168 -9.19 7.70 11.58
CA CYS A 168 -8.03 8.56 11.76
C CYS A 168 -7.13 7.99 12.86
N GLY A 169 -5.90 7.61 12.54
CA GLY A 169 -4.93 7.14 13.53
C GLY A 169 -3.71 8.05 13.60
N ARG A 170 -3.27 8.42 14.80
CA ARG A 170 -2.09 9.26 15.03
C ARG A 170 -0.83 8.42 15.23
N GLY A 171 0.32 8.94 14.77
CA GLY A 171 1.60 8.25 14.92
C GLY A 171 1.68 7.00 14.04
N THR A 172 2.30 5.93 14.52
CA THR A 172 2.46 4.70 13.75
C THR A 172 1.12 4.02 13.57
N PHE A 173 0.57 4.12 12.36
CA PHE A 173 -0.80 3.71 12.03
C PHE A 173 -0.87 2.33 11.38
N MET A 174 0.09 1.96 10.52
CA MET A 174 0.16 0.62 9.92
C MET A 174 1.55 0.02 10.11
N ALA A 175 1.62 -1.30 10.19
CA ALA A 175 2.89 -1.99 10.30
C ALA A 175 3.71 -1.87 9.00
N GLY A 176 5.03 -1.82 9.12
CA GLY A 176 5.91 -2.08 8.00
C GLY A 176 5.88 -3.56 7.63
N CYS A 177 6.19 -3.85 6.38
CA CYS A 177 6.37 -5.20 5.86
C CYS A 177 7.72 -5.31 5.16
N THR A 178 8.47 -6.36 5.45
CA THR A 178 9.65 -6.76 4.68
C THR A 178 9.47 -8.17 4.19
N LEU A 179 9.51 -8.36 2.87
CA LEU A 179 9.51 -9.67 2.23
C LEU A 179 10.96 -10.13 2.10
N PHE A 180 11.24 -11.34 2.54
CA PHE A 180 12.60 -11.90 2.49
C PHE A 180 12.62 -13.27 1.84
N ARG A 181 13.78 -13.62 1.27
CA ARG A 181 14.12 -14.95 0.78
C ARG A 181 15.42 -15.41 1.38
N VAL A 182 15.43 -16.64 1.90
CA VAL A 182 16.65 -17.37 2.29
C VAL A 182 16.86 -18.50 1.29
N SER A 183 17.87 -18.39 0.45
CA SER A 183 18.33 -19.47 -0.43
C SER A 183 19.40 -20.27 0.30
N VAL A 184 19.18 -21.56 0.44
CA VAL A 184 20.10 -22.51 1.11
C VAL A 184 20.71 -23.41 0.07
N ARG A 185 22.04 -23.46 0.02
CA ARG A 185 22.81 -24.30 -0.91
C ARG A 185 23.51 -25.42 -0.20
N GLY A 186 23.40 -26.61 -0.81
CA GLY A 186 24.07 -27.83 -0.42
C GLY A 186 24.81 -28.47 -1.59
N THR A 187 24.88 -29.81 -1.59
CA THR A 187 25.44 -30.61 -2.68
C THR A 187 24.51 -31.77 -2.94
N GLY A 188 23.97 -31.84 -4.14
CA GLY A 188 23.05 -32.87 -4.57
C GLY A 188 23.72 -34.24 -4.60
N CYS A 189 22.96 -35.29 -4.23
CA CYS A 189 23.44 -36.67 -4.31
C CYS A 189 22.29 -37.68 -4.34
N HIS A 190 22.64 -38.95 -4.52
CA HIS A 190 21.67 -40.04 -4.43
C HIS A 190 21.15 -40.17 -2.99
N GLY A 191 19.83 -40.21 -2.80
CA GLY A 191 19.21 -40.27 -1.47
C GLY A 191 19.61 -41.47 -0.59
N ALA A 192 20.13 -42.55 -1.20
CA ALA A 192 20.66 -43.71 -0.47
C ALA A 192 22.14 -43.53 -0.03
N MET A 193 22.81 -42.47 -0.47
CA MET A 193 24.24 -42.17 -0.14
C MET A 193 24.37 -40.71 0.37
N PRO A 194 23.63 -40.31 1.41
CA PRO A 194 23.59 -38.92 1.89
C PRO A 194 24.94 -38.37 2.38
N GLU A 195 25.86 -39.25 2.75
CA GLU A 195 27.21 -38.90 3.15
C GLU A 195 28.05 -38.30 2.03
N THR A 196 27.65 -38.49 0.77
CA THR A 196 28.33 -37.94 -0.42
C THR A 196 27.87 -36.53 -0.79
N GLY A 197 26.83 -36.04 -0.13
CA GLY A 197 26.25 -34.73 -0.38
C GLY A 197 26.14 -33.85 0.88
N VAL A 198 25.40 -32.75 0.69
CA VAL A 198 24.99 -31.83 1.77
C VAL A 198 23.52 -31.50 1.51
N ASP A 199 22.65 -31.86 2.44
CA ASP A 199 21.19 -31.73 2.27
C ASP A 199 20.69 -30.32 2.61
N PRO A 200 20.32 -29.48 1.61
CA PRO A 200 19.83 -28.15 1.87
C PRO A 200 18.40 -28.14 2.43
N ILE A 201 17.60 -29.20 2.24
CA ILE A 201 16.25 -29.30 2.84
C ILE A 201 16.39 -29.46 4.35
N ASN A 202 17.31 -30.34 4.82
CA ASN A 202 17.59 -30.50 6.22
C ASN A 202 18.11 -29.18 6.85
N ILE A 203 19.02 -28.49 6.17
CA ILE A 203 19.54 -27.19 6.61
C ILE A 203 18.39 -26.15 6.72
N ALA A 204 17.56 -26.05 5.69
CA ALA A 204 16.43 -25.11 5.66
C ALA A 204 15.41 -25.40 6.77
N ALA A 205 15.17 -26.67 7.09
CA ALA A 205 14.31 -27.06 8.20
C ALA A 205 14.86 -26.59 9.55
N HIS A 206 16.17 -26.72 9.78
CA HIS A 206 16.83 -26.21 10.99
C HIS A 206 16.84 -24.69 11.04
N ILE A 207 17.03 -23.99 9.92
CA ILE A 207 16.88 -22.53 9.84
C ILE A 207 15.45 -22.14 10.22
N TYR A 208 14.44 -22.76 9.62
CA TYR A 208 13.03 -22.46 9.91
C TYR A 208 12.70 -22.58 11.40
N LEU A 209 13.15 -23.66 12.06
CA LEU A 209 12.95 -23.85 13.49
C LEU A 209 13.68 -22.79 14.32
N SER A 210 14.92 -22.46 13.93
CA SER A 210 15.73 -21.47 14.63
C SER A 210 15.16 -20.05 14.52
N LEU A 211 14.47 -19.73 13.43
CA LEU A 211 13.82 -18.43 13.27
C LEU A 211 12.69 -18.19 14.30
N GLN A 212 12.12 -19.25 14.89
CA GLN A 212 11.10 -19.14 15.94
C GLN A 212 11.66 -18.50 17.23
N GLU A 213 12.97 -18.60 17.47
CA GLU A 213 13.63 -17.96 18.61
C GLU A 213 13.55 -16.44 18.57
N LEU A 214 13.47 -15.83 17.38
CA LEU A 214 13.40 -14.37 17.21
C LEU A 214 12.23 -13.79 18.01
N THR A 215 11.02 -14.25 17.75
CA THR A 215 9.82 -13.76 18.42
C THR A 215 9.68 -14.29 19.85
N ALA A 216 10.22 -15.49 20.12
CA ALA A 216 10.08 -16.13 21.42
C ALA A 216 11.12 -15.67 22.47
N ARG A 217 12.31 -15.22 22.06
CA ARG A 217 13.44 -14.97 22.96
C ARG A 217 14.19 -13.65 22.72
N GLU A 218 14.19 -13.11 21.48
CA GLU A 218 15.01 -11.95 21.14
C GLU A 218 14.22 -10.65 21.06
N ILE A 219 12.91 -10.73 20.82
CA ILE A 219 12.02 -9.56 20.70
C ILE A 219 11.24 -9.39 22.00
N SER A 220 11.23 -8.17 22.52
CA SER A 220 10.43 -7.83 23.70
C SER A 220 8.94 -8.06 23.44
N ALA A 221 8.25 -8.72 24.37
CA ALA A 221 6.80 -8.91 24.31
C ALA A 221 5.99 -7.59 24.26
N LYS A 222 6.63 -6.44 24.55
CA LYS A 222 6.03 -5.10 24.44
C LYS A 222 6.13 -4.50 23.02
N LYS A 223 6.90 -5.13 22.12
CA LYS A 223 7.07 -4.69 20.73
C LYS A 223 6.36 -5.66 19.79
N PRO A 224 5.23 -5.29 19.19
CA PRO A 224 4.55 -6.15 18.24
C PRO A 224 5.45 -6.44 17.04
N ALA A 225 5.66 -7.72 16.75
CA ALA A 225 6.38 -8.18 15.58
C ALA A 225 5.88 -9.56 15.17
N VAL A 226 5.77 -9.78 13.87
CA VAL A 226 5.41 -11.07 13.27
C VAL A 226 6.51 -11.45 12.27
N VAL A 227 7.01 -12.68 12.37
CA VAL A 227 7.91 -13.28 11.38
C VAL A 227 7.23 -14.55 10.88
N THR A 228 6.90 -14.58 9.60
CA THR A 228 6.22 -15.72 8.99
C THR A 228 7.02 -16.21 7.80
N VAL A 229 7.24 -17.54 7.73
CA VAL A 229 7.69 -18.20 6.50
C VAL A 229 6.48 -18.81 5.85
N GLY A 230 6.06 -18.24 4.72
CA GLY A 230 4.87 -18.65 3.97
C GLY A 230 5.17 -19.64 2.83
N ARG A 231 6.44 -19.75 2.42
CA ARG A 231 6.88 -20.66 1.36
C ARG A 231 8.15 -21.37 1.78
N PHE A 232 8.14 -22.71 1.65
CA PHE A 232 9.29 -23.57 1.86
C PHE A 232 9.34 -24.58 0.71
N GLN A 233 10.40 -24.54 -0.10
CA GLN A 233 10.56 -25.39 -1.26
C GLN A 233 11.96 -26.01 -1.30
N GLY A 234 12.03 -27.28 -1.73
CA GLY A 234 13.28 -27.99 -1.97
C GLY A 234 13.02 -29.36 -2.57
N GLY A 235 13.90 -29.77 -3.49
CA GLY A 235 13.82 -31.06 -4.16
C GLY A 235 12.70 -31.22 -5.19
N GLN A 236 12.86 -32.21 -6.06
CA GLN A 236 11.88 -32.57 -7.11
C GLN A 236 11.54 -34.07 -7.11
N ALA A 237 12.37 -34.89 -6.47
CA ALA A 237 12.21 -36.35 -6.42
C ALA A 237 12.58 -36.91 -5.05
N PRO A 238 11.85 -37.92 -4.53
CA PRO A 238 12.02 -38.42 -3.17
C PRO A 238 13.34 -39.16 -2.91
N ASN A 239 14.03 -39.59 -3.98
CA ASN A 239 15.28 -40.34 -3.92
C ASN A 239 16.52 -39.52 -4.29
N ILE A 240 16.39 -38.18 -4.34
CA ILE A 240 17.49 -37.27 -4.69
C ILE A 240 17.57 -36.18 -3.64
N ILE A 241 18.75 -35.98 -3.04
CA ILE A 241 19.06 -34.78 -2.28
C ILE A 241 19.33 -33.64 -3.27
N PRO A 242 18.60 -32.50 -3.22
CA PRO A 242 18.76 -31.41 -4.16
C PRO A 242 20.02 -30.58 -3.89
N GLU A 243 20.31 -29.62 -4.76
CA GLU A 243 21.39 -28.64 -4.56
C GLU A 243 20.92 -27.39 -3.81
N GLU A 244 19.59 -27.11 -3.81
CA GLU A 244 19.04 -25.90 -3.21
C GLU A 244 17.71 -26.15 -2.50
N ALA A 245 17.47 -25.38 -1.43
CA ALA A 245 16.17 -25.18 -0.81
C ALA A 245 15.94 -23.68 -0.55
N VAL A 246 14.69 -23.25 -0.59
CA VAL A 246 14.31 -21.83 -0.46
C VAL A 246 13.24 -21.67 0.60
N LEU A 247 13.43 -20.67 1.46
CA LEU A 247 12.42 -20.15 2.38
C LEU A 247 12.07 -18.72 1.97
N GLU A 248 10.78 -18.41 1.84
CA GLU A 248 10.32 -17.04 1.65
C GLU A 248 9.32 -16.67 2.75
N GLY A 249 9.43 -15.43 3.23
CA GLY A 249 8.63 -14.99 4.34
C GLY A 249 8.45 -13.49 4.44
N THR A 250 7.75 -13.08 5.48
CA THR A 250 7.48 -11.67 5.78
C THR A 250 7.86 -11.34 7.23
N ILE A 251 8.32 -10.12 7.43
CA ILE A 251 8.47 -9.48 8.74
C ILE A 251 7.46 -8.35 8.80
N ARG A 252 6.67 -8.27 9.88
CA ARG A 252 5.76 -7.14 10.14
C ARG A 252 6.02 -6.58 11.53
N THR A 253 6.18 -5.25 11.61
CA THR A 253 6.39 -4.54 12.87
C THR A 253 6.07 -3.06 12.72
N PHE A 254 5.77 -2.38 13.82
CA PHE A 254 5.56 -0.93 13.87
C PHE A 254 6.86 -0.14 14.11
N ASP A 255 8.02 -0.81 14.12
CA ASP A 255 9.32 -0.23 14.46
C ASP A 255 10.32 -0.56 13.34
N ARG A 256 10.78 0.48 12.61
CA ARG A 256 11.71 0.34 11.50
C ARG A 256 13.07 -0.25 11.91
N GLU A 257 13.57 0.15 13.10
CA GLU A 257 14.85 -0.36 13.59
C GLU A 257 14.74 -1.83 13.98
N LEU A 258 13.58 -2.21 14.56
CA LEU A 258 13.30 -3.61 14.87
C LEU A 258 13.22 -4.46 13.60
N SER A 259 12.60 -3.97 12.51
CA SER A 259 12.58 -4.68 11.22
C SER A 259 14.00 -4.95 10.71
N ALA A 260 14.86 -3.93 10.69
CA ALA A 260 16.25 -4.06 10.26
C ALA A 260 17.03 -5.05 11.16
N ARG A 261 16.81 -4.99 12.48
CA ARG A 261 17.41 -5.94 13.43
C ARG A 261 16.95 -7.36 13.18
N ILE A 262 15.66 -7.59 12.91
CA ILE A 262 15.14 -8.92 12.61
C ILE A 262 15.77 -9.47 11.32
N MET A 263 15.86 -8.66 10.26
CA MET A 263 16.54 -9.05 9.01
C MET A 263 18.00 -9.48 9.27
N GLU A 264 18.75 -8.69 10.02
CA GLU A 264 20.13 -9.06 10.37
C GLU A 264 20.20 -10.35 11.19
N ARG A 265 19.25 -10.56 12.12
CA ARG A 265 19.21 -11.81 12.89
C ARG A 265 18.87 -13.02 12.03
N ILE A 266 17.93 -12.89 11.07
CA ILE A 266 17.62 -13.93 10.08
C ILE A 266 18.90 -14.31 9.31
N ARG A 267 19.65 -13.31 8.84
CA ARG A 267 20.93 -13.52 8.13
C ARG A 267 21.91 -14.34 8.98
N VAL A 268 22.17 -13.89 10.21
CA VAL A 268 23.13 -14.54 11.12
C VAL A 268 22.70 -15.97 11.45
N ILE A 269 21.41 -16.19 11.74
CA ILE A 269 20.88 -17.53 12.03
C ILE A 269 21.04 -18.43 10.80
N ALA A 270 20.66 -17.97 9.63
CA ALA A 270 20.72 -18.75 8.40
C ALA A 270 22.17 -19.14 8.04
N GLU A 271 23.10 -18.18 8.05
CA GLU A 271 24.51 -18.41 7.73
C GLU A 271 25.17 -19.40 8.69
N ASN A 272 25.01 -19.21 10.01
CA ASN A 272 25.63 -20.08 10.99
C ASN A 272 25.01 -21.49 11.01
N THR A 273 23.69 -21.60 10.83
CA THR A 273 23.02 -22.90 10.72
C THR A 273 23.50 -23.63 9.47
N ALA A 274 23.56 -22.97 8.33
CA ALA A 274 24.04 -23.59 7.09
C ALA A 274 25.49 -24.05 7.22
N ALA A 275 26.36 -23.22 7.77
CA ALA A 275 27.76 -23.56 8.01
C ALA A 275 27.94 -24.78 8.96
N ALA A 276 27.11 -24.87 10.00
CA ALA A 276 27.15 -26.01 10.94
C ALA A 276 26.85 -27.35 10.24
N PHE A 277 26.06 -27.32 9.17
CA PHE A 277 25.73 -28.50 8.34
C PHE A 277 26.51 -28.56 7.02
N ARG A 278 27.62 -27.85 6.88
CA ARG A 278 28.53 -27.86 5.71
C ARG A 278 27.93 -27.21 4.45
N GLY A 279 26.79 -26.52 4.54
CA GLY A 279 26.18 -25.78 3.45
C GLY A 279 26.45 -24.29 3.53
N SER A 280 25.75 -23.54 2.71
CA SER A 280 25.74 -22.06 2.75
C SER A 280 24.32 -21.52 2.59
N SER A 281 24.11 -20.28 3.01
CA SER A 281 22.85 -19.58 2.78
C SER A 281 23.09 -18.15 2.32
N HIS A 282 22.08 -17.58 1.65
CA HIS A 282 22.03 -16.18 1.25
C HIS A 282 20.65 -15.61 1.58
N LEU A 283 20.65 -14.46 2.26
CA LEU A 283 19.42 -13.70 2.56
C LEU A 283 19.28 -12.55 1.57
N GLU A 284 18.11 -12.42 0.99
CA GLU A 284 17.71 -11.34 0.10
C GLU A 284 16.46 -10.63 0.65
N GLU A 285 16.44 -9.30 0.63
CA GLU A 285 15.21 -8.53 0.75
C GLU A 285 14.55 -8.43 -0.63
N ILE A 286 13.34 -8.97 -0.77
CA ILE A 286 12.60 -8.96 -2.05
C ILE A 286 11.94 -7.61 -2.26
N ALA A 287 11.21 -7.13 -1.24
CA ALA A 287 10.51 -5.85 -1.23
C ALA A 287 10.23 -5.43 0.21
N SER A 288 10.04 -4.14 0.45
CA SER A 288 9.67 -3.65 1.77
C SER A 288 8.92 -2.33 1.72
N ALA A 289 8.00 -2.15 2.69
CA ALA A 289 7.44 -0.86 3.07
C ALA A 289 7.75 -0.59 4.56
N PRO A 290 8.20 0.60 4.94
CA PRO A 290 8.39 0.94 6.35
C PRO A 290 7.05 1.03 7.08
N PRO A 291 7.00 1.12 8.41
CA PRO A 291 5.78 1.46 9.13
C PRO A 291 5.20 2.78 8.65
N LEU A 292 3.89 2.84 8.43
CA LEU A 292 3.20 4.07 8.07
C LEU A 292 3.01 4.94 9.32
N VAL A 293 3.53 6.17 9.27
CA VAL A 293 3.50 7.10 10.39
C VAL A 293 2.74 8.37 9.99
N ASN A 294 1.53 8.52 10.51
CA ASN A 294 0.78 9.76 10.37
C ASN A 294 1.38 10.85 11.27
N ASP A 295 1.57 12.05 10.74
CA ASP A 295 1.95 13.19 11.55
C ASP A 295 0.83 13.50 12.56
N PRO A 296 1.11 13.53 13.89
CA PRO A 296 0.05 13.65 14.89
C PRO A 296 -0.69 14.98 14.83
N ALA A 297 0.00 16.08 14.50
CA ALA A 297 -0.60 17.42 14.46
C ALA A 297 -1.46 17.59 13.20
N LEU A 298 -0.93 17.15 12.06
CA LEU A 298 -1.67 17.15 10.80
C LEU A 298 -2.91 16.23 10.89
N MET A 299 -2.78 15.03 11.46
CA MET A 299 -3.90 14.10 11.59
C MET A 299 -5.03 14.66 12.46
N GLU A 300 -4.72 15.39 13.54
CA GLU A 300 -5.75 16.00 14.36
C GLU A 300 -6.52 17.09 13.59
N GLN A 301 -5.83 17.89 12.78
CA GLN A 301 -6.48 18.88 11.90
C GLN A 301 -7.37 18.20 10.87
N VAL A 302 -6.85 17.17 10.19
CA VAL A 302 -7.57 16.42 9.16
C VAL A 302 -8.80 15.73 9.76
N ALA A 303 -8.68 15.15 10.96
CA ALA A 303 -9.83 14.56 11.66
C ALA A 303 -10.91 15.61 11.97
N GLY A 304 -10.52 16.82 12.39
CA GLY A 304 -11.46 17.93 12.58
C GLY A 304 -12.17 18.33 11.29
N TRP A 305 -11.45 18.40 10.17
CA TRP A 305 -12.07 18.71 8.87
C TRP A 305 -12.98 17.56 8.36
N ALA A 306 -12.62 16.33 8.64
CA ALA A 306 -13.47 15.18 8.34
C ALA A 306 -14.78 15.22 9.17
N GLU A 307 -14.71 15.66 10.45
CA GLU A 307 -15.90 15.86 11.27
C GLU A 307 -16.82 16.97 10.75
N GLU A 308 -16.25 18.07 10.24
CA GLU A 308 -17.03 19.13 9.59
C GLU A 308 -17.76 18.62 8.33
N LEU A 309 -17.11 17.72 7.56
CA LEU A 309 -17.63 17.20 6.31
C LEU A 309 -18.66 16.08 6.50
N ALA A 310 -18.33 15.07 7.33
CA ALA A 310 -19.09 13.82 7.44
C ALA A 310 -19.97 13.73 8.69
N GLY A 311 -19.77 14.62 9.66
CA GLY A 311 -20.37 14.55 11.00
C GLY A 311 -19.44 13.85 12.01
N LYS A 312 -19.43 14.34 13.23
CA LYS A 312 -18.54 13.87 14.30
C LYS A 312 -18.73 12.38 14.61
N GLU A 313 -19.94 11.89 14.48
CA GLU A 313 -20.31 10.47 14.73
C GLU A 313 -19.75 9.51 13.67
N ARG A 314 -19.27 10.04 12.55
CA ARG A 314 -18.65 9.25 11.46
C ARG A 314 -17.13 9.30 11.46
N VAL A 315 -16.51 10.02 12.37
CA VAL A 315 -15.05 10.13 12.45
C VAL A 315 -14.53 9.43 13.69
N TYR A 316 -13.74 8.39 13.48
CA TYR A 316 -13.17 7.58 14.55
C TYR A 316 -11.67 7.86 14.66
N ARG A 317 -11.24 8.26 15.88
CA ARG A 317 -9.80 8.38 16.21
C ARG A 317 -9.32 7.07 16.80
N LEU A 318 -8.38 6.43 16.12
CA LEU A 318 -7.79 5.17 16.54
C LEU A 318 -6.48 5.43 17.29
N ASP A 319 -6.31 4.77 18.43
CA ASP A 319 -5.07 4.82 19.21
C ASP A 319 -3.97 3.93 18.62
N GLN A 320 -4.35 2.90 17.88
CA GLN A 320 -3.42 1.96 17.26
C GLN A 320 -4.01 1.46 15.93
N GLY A 321 -3.17 1.31 14.94
CA GLY A 321 -3.55 0.80 13.63
C GLY A 321 -3.40 -0.72 13.50
N GLY A 322 -3.61 -1.22 12.30
CA GLY A 322 -3.58 -2.63 11.95
C GLY A 322 -2.19 -3.14 11.53
N MET A 323 -2.08 -4.47 11.42
CA MET A 323 -0.87 -5.15 10.91
C MET A 323 -0.79 -5.15 9.37
N GLY A 324 -1.73 -4.50 8.67
CA GLY A 324 -1.62 -4.21 7.24
C GLY A 324 -0.42 -3.32 6.96
N SER A 325 0.05 -3.31 5.72
CA SER A 325 1.17 -2.48 5.27
C SER A 325 0.76 -1.72 4.02
N GLU A 326 1.38 -0.57 3.80
CA GLU A 326 1.07 0.38 2.74
C GLU A 326 2.37 1.09 2.34
N ASP A 327 2.67 1.19 1.06
CA ASP A 327 3.93 1.77 0.59
C ASP A 327 3.95 3.30 0.59
N PHE A 328 2.77 3.98 0.66
CA PHE A 328 2.69 5.41 0.97
C PHE A 328 3.45 5.76 2.25
N ALA A 329 3.67 4.78 3.11
CA ALA A 329 4.55 4.88 4.27
C ALA A 329 5.92 5.50 3.92
N SER A 330 6.45 5.26 2.71
CA SER A 330 7.72 5.85 2.27
C SER A 330 7.66 7.38 2.22
N PHE A 331 6.51 7.98 1.87
CA PHE A 331 6.30 9.42 1.90
C PHE A 331 6.31 9.98 3.33
N THR A 332 5.85 9.21 4.31
CA THR A 332 5.72 9.68 5.70
C THR A 332 7.05 9.95 6.39
N TYR A 333 8.16 9.50 5.80
CA TYR A 333 9.54 9.79 6.26
C TYR A 333 10.17 10.99 5.57
N GLU A 334 9.51 11.53 4.54
CA GLU A 334 10.00 12.67 3.76
C GLU A 334 9.28 13.99 4.10
N LEU A 335 8.00 13.91 4.48
CA LEU A 335 7.18 15.07 4.83
C LEU A 335 6.02 14.67 5.76
N PRO A 336 5.38 15.63 6.47
CA PRO A 336 4.16 15.38 7.23
C PRO A 336 3.07 14.79 6.36
N CYS A 337 2.55 13.61 6.74
CA CYS A 337 1.52 12.90 6.00
C CYS A 337 0.31 12.59 6.87
N ALA A 338 -0.86 12.55 6.24
CA ALA A 338 -2.08 11.98 6.78
C ALA A 338 -2.56 10.85 5.87
N TYR A 339 -2.79 9.69 6.45
CA TYR A 339 -3.39 8.53 5.78
C TYR A 339 -4.65 8.14 6.53
N LEU A 340 -5.78 8.12 5.82
CA LEU A 340 -7.10 7.86 6.35
C LEU A 340 -7.66 6.55 5.80
N LEU A 341 -8.47 5.84 6.59
CA LEU A 341 -9.32 4.78 6.06
C LEU A 341 -10.76 5.29 5.93
N LEU A 342 -11.38 4.99 4.79
CA LEU A 342 -12.78 5.32 4.49
C LEU A 342 -13.59 4.03 4.43
N GLY A 343 -14.55 3.86 5.34
CA GLY A 343 -15.44 2.70 5.37
C GLY A 343 -16.23 2.57 4.07
N ALA A 344 -16.22 1.38 3.50
CA ALA A 344 -16.84 1.08 2.21
C ALA A 344 -17.81 -0.11 2.27
N GLY A 345 -18.41 -0.36 3.44
CA GLY A 345 -19.55 -1.23 3.60
C GLY A 345 -19.35 -2.40 4.55
N THR A 346 -20.43 -2.75 5.21
CA THR A 346 -20.53 -3.90 6.13
C THR A 346 -21.62 -4.87 5.68
N PRO A 347 -21.58 -6.15 6.11
CA PRO A 347 -22.63 -7.11 5.81
C PRO A 347 -24.03 -6.72 6.33
N GLN A 348 -24.10 -5.81 7.30
CA GLN A 348 -25.35 -5.27 7.82
C GLN A 348 -26.00 -4.28 6.88
N GLU A 349 -25.20 -3.59 6.04
CA GLU A 349 -25.68 -2.65 5.03
C GLU A 349 -26.07 -3.38 3.73
N ASP A 350 -25.25 -4.33 3.28
CA ASP A 350 -25.51 -5.20 2.12
C ASP A 350 -24.76 -6.53 2.33
N PRO A 351 -25.40 -7.70 2.19
CA PRO A 351 -24.75 -9.00 2.36
C PRO A 351 -23.51 -9.26 1.46
N ARG A 352 -23.34 -8.49 0.38
CA ARG A 352 -22.17 -8.58 -0.49
C ARG A 352 -20.93 -7.88 0.08
N TYR A 353 -21.12 -6.93 1.02
CA TYR A 353 -20.02 -6.16 1.62
C TYR A 353 -19.33 -6.92 2.76
N GLY A 354 -18.20 -6.38 3.22
CA GLY A 354 -17.48 -6.84 4.40
C GLY A 354 -16.64 -8.09 4.22
N LYS A 355 -16.47 -8.59 2.98
CA LYS A 355 -15.45 -9.59 2.71
C LYS A 355 -14.06 -8.97 2.89
N PRO A 356 -13.07 -9.73 3.39
CA PRO A 356 -11.71 -9.20 3.55
C PRO A 356 -11.14 -8.66 2.25
N MET A 357 -10.28 -7.65 2.37
CA MET A 357 -9.45 -7.17 1.26
C MET A 357 -8.69 -8.35 0.64
N HIS A 358 -8.37 -8.28 -0.64
CA HIS A 358 -7.72 -9.34 -1.44
C HIS A 358 -8.57 -10.61 -1.64
N ASN A 359 -9.82 -10.63 -1.20
CA ASN A 359 -10.74 -11.74 -1.47
C ASN A 359 -11.32 -11.59 -2.89
N GLU A 360 -11.43 -12.70 -3.64
CA GLU A 360 -11.96 -12.73 -5.00
C GLU A 360 -13.40 -12.22 -5.17
N ALA A 361 -14.15 -12.11 -4.08
CA ALA A 361 -15.52 -11.66 -4.07
C ALA A 361 -15.73 -10.44 -3.16
N VAL A 362 -14.69 -9.65 -2.90
CA VAL A 362 -14.83 -8.39 -2.15
C VAL A 362 -15.56 -7.35 -3.00
N VAL A 363 -16.54 -6.69 -2.39
CA VAL A 363 -17.33 -5.62 -3.01
C VAL A 363 -17.33 -4.42 -2.08
N PHE A 364 -17.16 -3.23 -2.66
CA PHE A 364 -17.16 -1.96 -1.94
C PHE A 364 -18.40 -1.14 -2.28
N ASN A 365 -18.92 -0.41 -1.30
CA ASN A 365 -20.00 0.53 -1.52
C ASN A 365 -19.50 1.76 -2.29
N GLU A 366 -19.98 1.93 -3.52
CA GLU A 366 -19.62 3.04 -4.39
C GLU A 366 -20.20 4.41 -3.91
N ASP A 367 -21.18 4.39 -3.00
CA ASP A 367 -21.78 5.61 -2.45
C ASP A 367 -20.80 6.46 -1.63
N VAL A 368 -19.64 5.92 -1.26
CA VAL A 368 -18.60 6.64 -0.52
C VAL A 368 -17.65 7.44 -1.42
N LEU A 369 -17.69 7.23 -2.74
CA LEU A 369 -16.81 7.94 -3.70
C LEU A 369 -16.87 9.47 -3.57
N PRO A 370 -18.06 10.10 -3.47
CA PRO A 370 -18.15 11.55 -3.28
C PRO A 370 -17.48 12.03 -1.98
N THR A 371 -17.58 11.24 -0.91
CA THR A 371 -16.98 11.57 0.38
C THR A 371 -15.45 11.59 0.28
N GLY A 372 -14.85 10.58 -0.38
CA GLY A 372 -13.41 10.54 -0.59
C GLY A 372 -12.89 11.69 -1.45
N ALA A 373 -13.59 12.01 -2.55
CA ALA A 373 -13.27 13.17 -3.39
C ALA A 373 -13.34 14.49 -2.60
N ALA A 374 -14.36 14.63 -1.74
CA ALA A 374 -14.52 15.81 -0.88
C ALA A 374 -13.42 15.92 0.18
N LEU A 375 -13.01 14.81 0.80
CA LEU A 375 -11.92 14.78 1.79
C LEU A 375 -10.59 15.23 1.18
N HIS A 376 -10.21 14.72 0.01
CA HIS A 376 -9.03 15.17 -0.73
C HIS A 376 -9.09 16.68 -1.04
N THR A 377 -10.23 17.15 -1.54
CA THR A 377 -10.42 18.56 -1.89
C THR A 377 -10.34 19.46 -0.67
N LEU A 378 -11.03 19.09 0.40
CA LEU A 378 -11.06 19.87 1.66
C LEU A 378 -9.68 19.96 2.29
N PHE A 379 -8.91 18.85 2.31
CA PHE A 379 -7.52 18.86 2.75
C PHE A 379 -6.69 19.88 1.97
N ALA A 380 -6.74 19.86 0.66
CA ALA A 380 -5.96 20.77 -0.18
C ALA A 380 -6.32 22.24 0.09
N LEU A 381 -7.61 22.57 0.09
CA LEU A 381 -8.08 23.92 0.35
C LEU A 381 -7.68 24.43 1.73
N ARG A 382 -7.87 23.60 2.77
CA ARG A 382 -7.58 23.98 4.16
C ARG A 382 -6.08 24.11 4.44
N MET A 383 -5.28 23.17 3.93
CA MET A 383 -3.81 23.22 4.09
C MET A 383 -3.19 24.42 3.38
N LEU A 384 -3.63 24.74 2.17
CA LEU A 384 -3.11 25.89 1.43
C LEU A 384 -3.59 27.24 1.99
N ALA A 385 -4.73 27.27 2.69
CA ALA A 385 -5.25 28.48 3.31
C ALA A 385 -4.59 28.84 4.66
N GLN A 386 -3.86 27.94 5.30
CA GLN A 386 -3.18 28.22 6.58
C GLN A 386 -2.08 29.28 6.36
N GLU A 387 -2.07 30.29 7.22
CA GLU A 387 -0.95 31.22 7.30
C GLU A 387 0.22 30.53 8.01
N THR A 388 1.42 30.60 7.43
CA THR A 388 2.66 30.09 8.03
C THR A 388 3.12 30.92 9.21
#